data_a33de93472427bbcfefc49ffcf694e4a
#
_entry.id   a33de93472427bbcfefc49ffcf694e4a
#
_cell.length_a   1.000
_cell.length_b   1.000
_cell.length_c   1.000
_cell.angle_alpha   90.00
_cell.angle_beta   90.00
_cell.angle_gamma   90.00
#
_symmetry.space_group_name_H-M   'P 1'
#
loop_
_entity.id
_entity.type
_entity.pdbx_description
1 polymer ?
#
loop_
_entity_poly.entity_id
_entity_poly.type
_entity_poly.pdbx_seq_one_letter_code
_entity_poly.pdbx_strand_id
1 'polypeptide(L)'
;MATQLPVRIEFSLPEGWTAAPPDEVGAPGAAFVALHPPAHDGFTTNITISGDYRDDDVELETVAGESVARLKKSVGEVRVLTSTAVDAGFTQTLEIKSTIEGQPHDLVQCQAYLSMHDVDEPAKRAIIDLVLTTTADRFDEFVKDFQNFVRSVKPSEYFPL
;
A
#
# COMPACT_ATOMS: atom_id res chain seq x y z
N MET A 1 -15.27 -2.68 -9.23
CA MET A 1 -14.25 -3.28 -10.11
C MET A 1 -12.86 -2.93 -9.59
N ALA A 2 -11.94 -3.87 -9.69
CA ALA A 2 -10.55 -3.60 -9.32
C ALA A 2 -9.97 -2.48 -10.19
N THR A 3 -9.16 -1.62 -9.59
CA THR A 3 -8.49 -0.53 -10.28
C THR A 3 -7.26 -1.09 -11.00
N GLN A 4 -6.96 -0.57 -12.18
CA GLN A 4 -5.74 -0.95 -12.89
C GLN A 4 -4.59 -0.02 -12.52
N LEU A 5 -3.38 -0.57 -12.50
CA LEU A 5 -2.20 0.25 -12.27
C LEU A 5 -1.85 1.07 -13.52
N PRO A 6 -1.33 2.29 -13.33
CA PRO A 6 -0.91 3.13 -14.46
C PRO A 6 0.30 2.58 -15.22
N VAL A 7 1.12 1.74 -14.59
CA VAL A 7 2.28 1.09 -15.20
C VAL A 7 2.28 -0.38 -14.80
N ARG A 8 2.90 -1.23 -15.63
CA ARG A 8 3.06 -2.64 -15.28
C ARG A 8 4.23 -2.81 -14.34
N ILE A 9 4.02 -3.62 -13.30
CA ILE A 9 5.05 -3.94 -12.33
C ILE A 9 5.17 -5.45 -12.16
N GLU A 10 6.35 -5.86 -11.72
CA GLU A 10 6.63 -7.23 -11.30
C GLU A 10 6.94 -7.22 -9.81
N PHE A 11 6.52 -8.24 -9.10
CA PHE A 11 6.81 -8.38 -7.68
C PHE A 11 6.69 -9.84 -7.27
N SER A 12 7.21 -10.16 -6.09
CA SER A 12 7.11 -11.49 -5.49
C SER A 12 6.44 -11.39 -4.14
N LEU A 13 5.43 -12.24 -3.92
CA LEU A 13 4.80 -12.34 -2.60
C LEU A 13 5.65 -13.23 -1.70
N PRO A 14 5.89 -12.84 -0.44
CA PRO A 14 6.52 -13.74 0.52
C PRO A 14 5.67 -14.96 0.79
N GLU A 15 6.31 -16.00 1.34
CA GLU A 15 5.61 -17.23 1.72
C GLU A 15 4.52 -16.93 2.75
N GLY A 16 3.37 -17.59 2.57
CA GLY A 16 2.23 -17.43 3.47
C GLY A 16 1.19 -16.41 3.01
N TRP A 17 1.50 -15.64 1.98
CA TRP A 17 0.58 -14.63 1.44
C TRP A 17 -0.16 -15.18 0.23
N THR A 18 -1.45 -14.86 0.13
CA THR A 18 -2.33 -15.35 -0.93
C THR A 18 -3.03 -14.19 -1.62
N ALA A 19 -2.97 -14.14 -2.95
CA ALA A 19 -3.68 -13.13 -3.72
C ALA A 19 -5.18 -13.33 -3.59
N ALA A 20 -5.92 -12.22 -3.52
CA ALA A 20 -7.38 -12.23 -3.44
C ALA A 20 -7.96 -11.15 -4.37
N PRO A 21 -9.16 -11.37 -4.95
CA PRO A 21 -9.77 -10.35 -5.79
C PRO A 21 -10.14 -9.10 -4.96
N PRO A 22 -9.71 -7.90 -5.38
CA PRO A 22 -10.00 -6.68 -4.60
C PRO A 22 -11.49 -6.44 -4.36
N ASP A 23 -12.34 -6.73 -5.35
CA ASP A 23 -13.78 -6.51 -5.22
C ASP A 23 -14.42 -7.44 -4.19
N GLU A 24 -13.89 -8.66 -4.01
CA GLU A 24 -14.43 -9.65 -3.09
C GLU A 24 -14.02 -9.42 -1.64
N VAL A 25 -12.94 -8.68 -1.42
CA VAL A 25 -12.42 -8.42 -0.07
C VAL A 25 -12.63 -6.99 0.40
N GLY A 26 -13.50 -6.25 -0.28
CA GLY A 26 -13.86 -4.89 0.14
C GLY A 26 -12.82 -3.83 -0.15
N ALA A 27 -11.97 -4.05 -1.15
CA ALA A 27 -10.91 -3.11 -1.53
C ALA A 27 -11.00 -2.71 -3.02
N PRO A 28 -12.14 -2.18 -3.50
CA PRO A 28 -12.34 -1.93 -4.93
C PRO A 28 -11.42 -0.84 -5.49
N GLY A 29 -10.81 -0.01 -4.62
CA GLY A 29 -9.84 1.00 -5.05
C GLY A 29 -8.44 0.47 -5.24
N ALA A 30 -8.17 -0.78 -4.89
CA ALA A 30 -6.86 -1.41 -5.08
C ALA A 30 -6.80 -2.14 -6.41
N ALA A 31 -5.60 -2.21 -6.99
CA ALA A 31 -5.35 -3.01 -8.18
C ALA A 31 -5.01 -4.46 -7.83
N PHE A 32 -4.48 -4.68 -6.63
CA PHE A 32 -4.06 -6.00 -6.16
C PHE A 32 -4.19 -6.05 -4.64
N VAL A 33 -4.60 -7.22 -4.14
CA VAL A 33 -4.67 -7.49 -2.70
C VAL A 33 -4.06 -8.85 -2.42
N ALA A 34 -3.23 -8.93 -1.38
CA ALA A 34 -2.75 -10.18 -0.82
C ALA A 34 -3.16 -10.27 0.65
N LEU A 35 -3.55 -11.46 1.07
CA LEU A 35 -3.98 -11.73 2.45
C LEU A 35 -3.01 -12.70 3.11
N HIS A 36 -2.82 -12.54 4.41
CA HIS A 36 -2.09 -13.49 5.23
C HIS A 36 -3.05 -14.10 6.27
N PRO A 37 -3.79 -15.16 5.91
CA PRO A 37 -4.67 -15.82 6.86
C PRO A 37 -3.88 -16.61 7.90
N PRO A 38 -4.47 -16.96 9.05
CA PRO A 38 -5.85 -16.68 9.43
C PRO A 38 -6.04 -15.27 10.01
N ALA A 39 -7.30 -14.84 10.13
CA ALA A 39 -7.62 -13.60 10.79
C ALA A 39 -7.18 -13.63 12.25
N HIS A 40 -6.77 -12.47 12.77
CA HIS A 40 -6.39 -12.27 14.16
C HIS A 40 -7.26 -11.15 14.74
N ASP A 41 -7.96 -11.43 15.82
CA ASP A 41 -8.89 -10.49 16.46
C ASP A 41 -9.90 -9.89 15.45
N GLY A 42 -10.38 -10.71 14.53
CA GLY A 42 -11.35 -10.30 13.53
C GLY A 42 -10.78 -9.51 12.38
N PHE A 43 -9.46 -9.40 12.25
CA PHE A 43 -8.79 -8.67 11.18
C PHE A 43 -7.79 -9.56 10.46
N THR A 44 -7.83 -9.57 9.13
CA THR A 44 -6.86 -10.30 8.31
C THR A 44 -5.79 -9.35 7.81
N THR A 45 -4.53 -9.62 8.16
CA THR A 45 -3.38 -8.87 7.67
C THR A 45 -3.34 -8.89 6.16
N ASN A 46 -3.11 -7.73 5.55
CA ASN A 46 -3.17 -7.62 4.10
C ASN A 46 -2.14 -6.64 3.55
N ILE A 47 -1.82 -6.85 2.26
CA ILE A 47 -1.03 -5.92 1.46
C ILE A 47 -1.90 -5.50 0.29
N THR A 48 -1.96 -4.20 0.01
CA THR A 48 -2.65 -3.68 -1.16
C THR A 48 -1.68 -2.94 -2.06
N ILE A 49 -1.95 -2.98 -3.37
CA ILE A 49 -1.23 -2.20 -4.35
C ILE A 49 -2.25 -1.33 -5.07
N SER A 50 -1.98 -0.04 -5.13
CA SER A 50 -2.76 0.89 -5.93
C SER A 50 -1.80 1.86 -6.60
N GLY A 51 -2.30 2.68 -7.51
CA GLY A 51 -1.45 3.64 -8.18
C GLY A 51 -2.25 4.58 -9.05
N ASP A 52 -1.62 5.70 -9.39
CA ASP A 52 -2.25 6.71 -10.21
C ASP A 52 -1.18 7.54 -10.92
N TYR A 53 -1.56 8.20 -12.01
CA TYR A 53 -0.70 9.19 -12.64
C TYR A 53 -0.80 10.53 -11.92
N ARG A 54 0.33 11.21 -11.82
CA ARG A 54 0.39 12.59 -11.36
C ARG A 54 1.17 13.39 -12.38
N ASP A 55 0.61 14.50 -12.84
CA ASP A 55 1.27 15.43 -13.75
C ASP A 55 1.81 16.67 -13.02
N ASP A 56 1.59 16.75 -11.71
CA ASP A 56 2.19 17.80 -10.87
C ASP A 56 3.57 17.33 -10.37
N ASP A 57 4.40 18.28 -9.97
CA ASP A 57 5.74 17.99 -9.45
C ASP A 57 5.72 17.82 -7.93
N VAL A 58 4.60 17.36 -7.37
CA VAL A 58 4.46 17.20 -5.93
C VAL A 58 5.42 16.14 -5.40
N GLU A 59 6.03 16.43 -4.27
CA GLU A 59 6.92 15.47 -3.61
C GLU A 59 6.13 14.30 -3.01
N LEU A 60 6.76 13.13 -2.92
CA LEU A 60 6.12 11.95 -2.34
C LEU A 60 5.73 12.17 -0.89
N GLU A 61 6.48 12.98 -0.16
CA GLU A 61 6.11 13.36 1.21
C GLU A 61 4.73 14.04 1.25
N THR A 62 4.45 14.90 0.27
CA THR A 62 3.14 15.55 0.15
C THR A 62 2.05 14.55 -0.18
N VAL A 63 2.33 13.61 -1.10
CA VAL A 63 1.40 12.53 -1.44
C VAL A 63 1.07 11.70 -0.19
N ALA A 64 2.09 11.38 0.60
CA ALA A 64 1.90 10.65 1.86
C ALA A 64 1.03 11.43 2.84
N GLY A 65 1.22 12.75 2.94
CA GLY A 65 0.40 13.62 3.78
C GLY A 65 -1.06 13.67 3.33
N GLU A 66 -1.30 13.66 2.02
CA GLU A 66 -2.66 13.58 1.46
C GLU A 66 -3.35 12.28 1.90
N SER A 67 -2.62 11.17 1.91
CA SER A 67 -3.14 9.88 2.35
C SER A 67 -3.53 9.92 3.83
N VAL A 68 -2.71 10.51 4.68
CA VAL A 68 -3.02 10.67 6.11
C VAL A 68 -4.28 11.50 6.29
N ALA A 69 -4.42 12.60 5.54
CA ALA A 69 -5.59 13.46 5.62
C ALA A 69 -6.88 12.71 5.23
N ARG A 70 -6.81 11.87 4.18
CA ARG A 70 -7.96 11.05 3.77
C ARG A 70 -8.33 10.03 4.85
N LEU A 71 -7.34 9.37 5.43
CA LEU A 71 -7.57 8.40 6.49
C LEU A 71 -8.22 9.04 7.72
N LYS A 72 -7.76 10.22 8.11
CA LYS A 72 -8.35 10.94 9.25
C LYS A 72 -9.82 11.24 9.04
N LYS A 73 -10.25 11.48 7.80
CA LYS A 73 -11.65 11.72 7.48
C LYS A 73 -12.48 10.44 7.55
N SER A 74 -11.89 9.28 7.23
CA SER A 74 -12.64 8.03 7.15
C SER A 74 -12.60 7.21 8.43
N VAL A 75 -11.48 7.20 9.17
CA VAL A 75 -11.33 6.37 10.38
C VAL A 75 -11.22 7.17 11.67
N GLY A 76 -10.94 8.45 11.60
CA GLY A 76 -10.91 9.35 12.75
C GLY A 76 -9.54 9.55 13.35
N GLU A 77 -8.96 8.53 13.95
CA GLU A 77 -7.67 8.66 14.65
C GLU A 77 -6.54 8.02 13.86
N VAL A 78 -5.61 8.84 13.41
CA VAL A 78 -4.41 8.41 12.70
C VAL A 78 -3.22 9.17 13.25
N ARG A 79 -2.15 8.45 13.58
CA ARG A 79 -0.90 9.05 14.06
C ARG A 79 0.27 8.54 13.24
N VAL A 80 1.09 9.45 12.72
CA VAL A 80 2.30 9.09 11.99
C VAL A 80 3.37 8.71 13.02
N LEU A 81 3.84 7.47 12.96
CA LEU A 81 4.89 6.98 13.84
C LEU A 81 6.28 7.25 13.26
N THR A 82 6.47 6.99 11.96
CA THR A 82 7.74 7.23 11.26
C THR A 82 7.46 7.69 9.85
N SER A 83 8.39 8.45 9.28
CA SER A 83 8.38 8.79 7.86
C SER A 83 9.81 8.94 7.39
N THR A 84 10.14 8.37 6.22
CA THR A 84 11.50 8.32 5.71
C THR A 84 11.51 8.40 4.19
N ALA A 85 12.29 9.32 3.64
CA ALA A 85 12.57 9.37 2.21
C ALA A 85 13.61 8.30 1.88
N VAL A 86 13.39 7.56 0.79
CA VAL A 86 14.31 6.55 0.29
C VAL A 86 14.55 6.78 -1.19
N ASP A 87 15.49 6.06 -1.80
CA ASP A 87 15.77 6.23 -3.24
C ASP A 87 14.51 5.96 -4.06
N ALA A 88 14.09 6.95 -4.87
CA ALA A 88 12.91 6.90 -5.73
C ALA A 88 11.60 6.62 -4.98
N GLY A 89 11.56 6.84 -3.66
CA GLY A 89 10.39 6.51 -2.87
C GLY A 89 10.30 7.25 -1.56
N PHE A 90 9.22 6.95 -0.86
CA PHE A 90 8.95 7.50 0.47
C PHE A 90 8.17 6.45 1.26
N THR A 91 8.50 6.26 2.52
CA THR A 91 7.78 5.34 3.40
C THR A 91 7.28 6.06 4.64
N GLN A 92 6.15 5.61 5.14
CA GLN A 92 5.64 6.06 6.43
C GLN A 92 4.91 4.93 7.13
N THR A 93 4.93 4.96 8.46
CA THR A 93 4.21 4.00 9.30
C THR A 93 3.21 4.76 10.13
N LEU A 94 1.97 4.32 10.10
CA LEU A 94 0.84 4.97 10.77
C LEU A 94 0.23 4.05 11.81
N GLU A 95 -0.15 4.64 12.94
CA GLU A 95 -1.03 3.97 13.90
C GLU A 95 -2.46 4.44 13.63
N ILE A 96 -3.37 3.50 13.51
CA ILE A 96 -4.77 3.77 13.17
C ILE A 96 -5.65 3.14 14.24
N LYS A 97 -6.55 3.93 14.81
CA LYS A 97 -7.61 3.42 15.68
C LYS A 97 -8.91 3.47 14.91
N SER A 98 -9.48 2.31 14.63
CA SER A 98 -10.65 2.18 13.79
C SER A 98 -11.69 1.29 14.46
N THR A 99 -12.95 1.50 14.09
CA THR A 99 -14.04 0.62 14.50
C THR A 99 -14.51 -0.16 13.28
N ILE A 100 -14.44 -1.50 13.36
CA ILE A 100 -14.85 -2.39 12.28
C ILE A 100 -15.97 -3.27 12.83
N GLU A 101 -17.15 -3.20 12.20
CA GLU A 101 -18.34 -3.94 12.63
C GLU A 101 -18.65 -3.76 14.13
N GLY A 102 -18.50 -2.52 14.61
CA GLY A 102 -18.76 -2.20 16.00
C GLY A 102 -17.65 -2.55 16.98
N GLN A 103 -16.56 -3.15 16.53
CA GLN A 103 -15.42 -3.54 17.36
C GLN A 103 -14.24 -2.59 17.15
N PRO A 104 -13.62 -2.10 18.24
CA PRO A 104 -12.44 -1.26 18.10
C PRO A 104 -11.22 -2.09 17.69
N HIS A 105 -10.40 -1.55 16.81
CA HIS A 105 -9.16 -2.18 16.37
C HIS A 105 -8.02 -1.17 16.43
N ASP A 106 -6.88 -1.61 16.97
CA ASP A 106 -5.63 -0.88 16.88
C ASP A 106 -4.85 -1.48 15.72
N LEU A 107 -4.70 -0.72 14.64
CA LEU A 107 -4.04 -1.15 13.43
C LEU A 107 -2.78 -0.34 13.19
N VAL A 108 -1.83 -0.96 12.48
CA VAL A 108 -0.65 -0.27 11.98
C VAL A 108 -0.62 -0.45 10.47
N GLN A 109 -0.42 0.65 9.77
CA GLN A 109 -0.20 0.65 8.33
C GLN A 109 1.21 1.10 8.01
N CYS A 110 1.90 0.31 7.20
CA CYS A 110 3.16 0.73 6.60
C CYS A 110 2.88 1.03 5.13
N GLN A 111 3.17 2.24 4.69
CA GLN A 111 2.90 2.70 3.34
C GLN A 111 4.22 3.00 2.64
N ALA A 112 4.38 2.48 1.44
CA ALA A 112 5.54 2.76 0.60
C ALA A 112 5.06 3.36 -0.72
N TYR A 113 5.59 4.52 -1.07
CA TYR A 113 5.26 5.23 -2.30
C TYR A 113 6.46 5.15 -3.24
N LEU A 114 6.25 4.64 -4.44
CA LEU A 114 7.28 4.54 -5.46
C LEU A 114 6.89 5.42 -6.65
N SER A 115 7.85 6.18 -7.15
CA SER A 115 7.64 7.05 -8.31
C SER A 115 8.29 6.41 -9.52
N MET A 116 7.52 6.27 -10.60
CA MET A 116 7.98 5.68 -11.86
C MET A 116 7.59 6.61 -13.01
N HIS A 117 8.52 6.87 -13.92
CA HIS A 117 8.25 7.70 -15.09
C HIS A 117 7.75 6.82 -16.24
N ASP A 118 6.80 7.34 -17.01
CA ASP A 118 6.34 6.70 -18.23
C ASP A 118 7.47 6.69 -19.26
N VAL A 119 7.66 5.56 -19.95
CA VAL A 119 8.70 5.40 -20.95
C VAL A 119 8.44 6.32 -22.16
N ASP A 120 7.18 6.43 -22.57
CA ASP A 120 6.81 7.21 -23.75
C ASP A 120 6.60 8.70 -23.45
N GLU A 121 6.17 9.01 -22.23
CA GLU A 121 5.90 10.38 -21.80
C GLU A 121 6.57 10.63 -20.44
N PRO A 122 7.89 10.97 -20.42
CA PRO A 122 8.62 11.15 -19.16
C PRO A 122 8.05 12.22 -18.23
N ALA A 123 7.23 13.14 -18.76
CA ALA A 123 6.55 14.13 -17.93
C ALA A 123 5.42 13.51 -17.11
N LYS A 124 4.90 12.36 -17.51
CA LYS A 124 3.93 11.60 -16.73
C LYS A 124 4.63 10.78 -15.68
N ARG A 125 4.19 10.93 -14.46
CA ARG A 125 4.73 10.19 -13.33
C ARG A 125 3.64 9.29 -12.76
N ALA A 126 3.96 8.00 -12.66
CA ALA A 126 3.11 7.05 -11.97
C ALA A 126 3.58 6.95 -10.52
N ILE A 127 2.65 7.02 -9.59
CA ILE A 127 2.95 6.79 -8.18
C ILE A 127 2.27 5.49 -7.79
N ILE A 128 3.08 4.53 -7.34
CA ILE A 128 2.62 3.22 -6.90
C ILE A 128 2.62 3.21 -5.37
N ASP A 129 1.51 2.80 -4.82
CA ASP A 129 1.21 2.83 -3.39
C ASP A 129 1.15 1.39 -2.89
N LEU A 130 2.09 1.01 -2.05
CA LEU A 130 2.16 -0.33 -1.46
C LEU A 130 1.83 -0.18 0.02
N VAL A 131 0.82 -0.91 0.51
CA VAL A 131 0.32 -0.72 1.87
C VAL A 131 0.17 -2.05 2.58
N LEU A 132 0.88 -2.20 3.71
CA LEU A 132 0.65 -3.28 4.67
C LEU A 132 -0.28 -2.77 5.76
N THR A 133 -1.34 -3.50 6.05
CA THR A 133 -2.21 -3.22 7.20
C THR A 133 -2.29 -4.47 8.06
N THR A 134 -2.02 -4.31 9.35
CA THR A 134 -2.07 -5.42 10.32
C THR A 134 -2.48 -4.89 11.69
N THR A 135 -2.79 -5.79 12.62
CA THR A 135 -3.02 -5.40 14.00
C THR A 135 -1.72 -4.93 14.64
N ALA A 136 -1.82 -3.97 15.55
CA ALA A 136 -0.63 -3.35 16.16
C ALA A 136 0.26 -4.39 16.87
N ASP A 137 -0.35 -5.39 17.50
CA ASP A 137 0.38 -6.43 18.23
C ASP A 137 1.13 -7.41 17.32
N ARG A 138 0.82 -7.43 16.01
CA ARG A 138 1.48 -8.33 15.05
C ARG A 138 2.34 -7.61 14.03
N PHE A 139 2.52 -6.31 14.17
CA PHE A 139 3.27 -5.53 13.18
C PHE A 139 4.70 -6.06 13.00
N ASP A 140 5.38 -6.36 14.11
CA ASP A 140 6.77 -6.85 14.05
C ASP A 140 6.89 -8.19 13.31
N GLU A 141 5.82 -8.99 13.33
CA GLU A 141 5.78 -10.26 12.62
C GLU A 141 5.77 -10.09 11.10
N PHE A 142 5.12 -9.04 10.60
CA PHE A 142 4.88 -8.87 9.16
C PHE A 142 5.72 -7.79 8.50
N VAL A 143 6.36 -6.91 9.26
CA VAL A 143 7.07 -5.78 8.65
C VAL A 143 8.21 -6.23 7.75
N LYS A 144 8.90 -7.31 8.11
CA LYS A 144 10.00 -7.84 7.31
C LYS A 144 9.52 -8.40 5.99
N ASP A 145 8.40 -9.12 6.00
CA ASP A 145 7.76 -9.63 4.79
C ASP A 145 7.41 -8.48 3.86
N PHE A 146 6.86 -7.41 4.40
CA PHE A 146 6.50 -6.23 3.63
C PHE A 146 7.74 -5.56 3.03
N GLN A 147 8.81 -5.43 3.80
CA GLN A 147 10.06 -4.86 3.31
C GLN A 147 10.63 -5.67 2.15
N ASN A 148 10.60 -6.99 2.25
CA ASN A 148 11.05 -7.88 1.17
C ASN A 148 10.14 -7.76 -0.05
N PHE A 149 8.83 -7.65 0.16
CA PHE A 149 7.88 -7.43 -0.91
C PHE A 149 8.16 -6.10 -1.65
N VAL A 150 8.34 -5.01 -0.92
CA VAL A 150 8.64 -3.70 -1.51
C VAL A 150 9.91 -3.75 -2.34
N ARG A 151 10.95 -4.42 -1.86
CA ARG A 151 12.21 -4.56 -2.61
C ARG A 151 12.06 -5.36 -3.89
N SER A 152 11.06 -6.23 -3.97
CA SER A 152 10.81 -7.04 -5.17
C SER A 152 10.04 -6.28 -6.25
N VAL A 153 9.41 -5.16 -5.90
CA VAL A 153 8.58 -4.40 -6.84
C VAL A 153 9.48 -3.62 -7.79
N LYS A 154 9.24 -3.82 -9.09
CA LYS A 154 9.99 -3.12 -10.14
C LYS A 154 9.09 -2.99 -11.37
N PRO A 155 9.38 -2.01 -12.28
CA PRO A 155 8.66 -1.94 -13.55
C PRO A 155 8.87 -3.23 -14.33
N SER A 156 7.80 -3.68 -15.00
CA SER A 156 7.91 -4.85 -15.87
C SER A 156 8.61 -4.47 -17.16
N GLU A 157 9.67 -5.20 -17.50
CA GLU A 157 10.42 -5.03 -18.76
C GLU A 157 9.84 -5.89 -19.87
N TYR A 158 8.82 -6.68 -19.56
CA TYR A 158 8.24 -7.59 -20.53
C TYR A 158 7.23 -6.85 -21.41
N PHE A 159 7.49 -6.82 -22.70
CA PHE A 159 6.57 -6.30 -23.69
C PHE A 159 5.98 -7.48 -24.46
N PRO A 160 4.67 -7.75 -24.30
CA PRO A 160 4.04 -8.78 -25.12
C PRO A 160 4.02 -8.31 -26.57
N LEU A 161 4.59 -9.15 -27.43
CA LEU A 161 4.58 -8.90 -28.87
C LEU A 161 3.27 -9.33 -29.48
#